data_5e634ae775d5233099d3fe4d7d93a35c
#
_entry.id   5e634ae775d5233099d3fe4d7d93a35c
#
_cell.length_a   1.000
_cell.length_b   1.000
_cell.length_c   1.000
_cell.angle_alpha   90.00
_cell.angle_beta   90.00
_cell.angle_gamma   90.00
#
_symmetry.space_group_name_H-M   'P 1'
#
loop_
_entity.id
_entity.type
_entity.pdbx_description
1 polymer ?
#
loop_
_entity_poly.entity_id
_entity_poly.type
_entity_poly.pdbx_seq_one_letter_code
_entity_poly.pdbx_strand_id
1 'polypeptide(L)'
;MNPAFRLWMLCAVVALTIASASAQGAKLNSVLDVPEFVRDWQISKQFTMEVAQAMPAEFYTFKATPEEMSFGEQIVHIAGANVFRFKQITGIQPPFEFDPGKPGPTDKETSLKRLEQSFDYVLNVLPKVTSEQLQRTWNIPSWKGRTQPDGRAMIMNMFVHTAHHRAQCEVYLRLKGIKPPDYTF
;
A
#
# COMPACT_ATOMS: atom_id res chain seq x y z
N MET A 1 20.05 -42.00 53.27
CA MET A 1 19.89 -40.90 52.33
C MET A 1 18.41 -40.51 52.32
N ASN A 2 18.13 -39.25 52.71
CA ASN A 2 16.80 -38.76 53.11
C ASN A 2 15.94 -38.48 51.85
N PRO A 3 14.71 -39.02 51.71
CA PRO A 3 13.86 -38.87 50.52
C PRO A 3 13.36 -37.44 50.28
N ALA A 4 13.52 -36.53 51.24
CA ALA A 4 13.08 -35.13 51.11
C ALA A 4 13.92 -34.28 50.14
N PHE A 5 15.11 -34.74 49.74
CA PHE A 5 16.03 -33.97 48.88
C PHE A 5 15.75 -34.16 47.36
N ARG A 6 14.92 -35.14 47.00
CA ARG A 6 14.61 -35.41 45.58
C ARG A 6 13.43 -34.63 45.03
N LEU A 7 12.61 -34.03 45.90
CA LEU A 7 11.37 -33.35 45.46
C LEU A 7 11.60 -31.88 45.06
N TRP A 8 12.72 -31.28 45.47
CA TRP A 8 13.01 -29.85 45.17
C TRP A 8 13.70 -29.61 43.83
N MET A 9 14.28 -30.64 43.22
CA MET A 9 14.94 -30.51 41.93
C MET A 9 13.97 -30.62 40.72
N LEU A 10 12.78 -31.17 40.90
CA LEU A 10 11.79 -31.34 39.81
C LEU A 10 10.91 -30.11 39.61
N CYS A 11 10.76 -29.22 40.59
CA CYS A 11 9.96 -28.00 40.45
C CYS A 11 10.72 -26.84 39.82
N ALA A 12 12.05 -26.84 39.79
CA ALA A 12 12.86 -25.76 39.23
C ALA A 12 13.00 -25.82 37.69
N VAL A 13 12.81 -27.00 37.07
CA VAL A 13 13.00 -27.20 35.64
C VAL A 13 11.72 -26.87 34.84
N VAL A 14 10.54 -26.94 35.48
CA VAL A 14 9.26 -26.66 34.78
C VAL A 14 8.96 -25.16 34.66
N ALA A 15 9.54 -24.33 35.58
CA ALA A 15 9.30 -22.89 35.56
C ALA A 15 10.11 -22.12 34.47
N LEU A 16 11.22 -22.72 33.97
CA LEU A 16 12.05 -22.03 32.94
C LEU A 16 11.58 -22.23 31.50
N THR A 17 10.70 -23.17 31.25
CA THR A 17 10.24 -23.46 29.87
C THR A 17 9.00 -22.66 29.44
N ILE A 18 8.27 -22.05 30.37
CA ILE A 18 7.06 -21.27 30.06
C ILE A 18 7.39 -19.82 29.68
N ALA A 19 8.52 -19.28 30.13
CA ALA A 19 8.93 -17.91 29.82
C ALA A 19 9.47 -17.72 28.39
N SER A 20 9.92 -18.80 27.73
CA SER A 20 10.50 -18.73 26.37
C SER A 20 9.47 -18.76 25.25
N ALA A 21 8.26 -19.27 25.50
CA ALA A 21 7.22 -19.39 24.48
C ALA A 21 6.45 -18.07 24.24
N SER A 22 6.38 -17.20 25.25
CA SER A 22 5.66 -15.92 25.14
C SER A 22 6.47 -14.82 24.42
N ALA A 23 7.81 -14.91 24.43
CA ALA A 23 8.67 -13.94 23.74
C ALA A 23 8.78 -14.18 22.22
N GLN A 24 8.58 -15.40 21.77
CA GLN A 24 8.60 -15.74 20.34
C GLN A 24 7.27 -15.46 19.63
N GLY A 25 6.15 -15.48 20.36
CA GLY A 25 4.83 -15.11 19.81
C GLY A 25 4.66 -13.63 19.51
N ALA A 26 5.41 -12.76 20.18
CA ALA A 26 5.31 -11.31 20.00
C ALA A 26 6.06 -10.79 18.75
N LYS A 27 7.05 -11.53 18.22
CA LYS A 27 7.84 -11.13 17.04
C LYS A 27 7.20 -11.47 15.70
N LEU A 28 6.21 -12.37 15.65
CA LEU A 28 5.53 -12.78 14.41
C LEU A 28 4.36 -11.90 14.00
N ASN A 29 3.97 -10.91 14.82
CA ASN A 29 2.79 -10.07 14.57
C ASN A 29 3.07 -8.70 13.95
N SER A 30 4.31 -8.28 13.73
CA SER A 30 4.65 -7.02 13.04
C SER A 30 5.12 -7.29 11.61
N VAL A 31 4.19 -7.72 10.75
CA VAL A 31 4.50 -7.96 9.32
C VAL A 31 4.57 -6.65 8.51
N LEU A 32 4.22 -5.51 9.09
CA LEU A 32 4.37 -4.20 8.49
C LEU A 32 5.08 -3.29 9.48
N ASP A 33 6.36 -2.99 9.22
CA ASP A 33 7.07 -1.89 9.88
C ASP A 33 6.60 -0.58 9.24
N VAL A 34 5.82 0.21 9.99
CA VAL A 34 5.22 1.44 9.45
C VAL A 34 6.30 2.48 9.07
N PRO A 35 7.34 2.76 9.85
CA PRO A 35 8.43 3.62 9.45
C PRO A 35 9.15 3.18 8.17
N GLU A 36 9.38 1.88 7.99
CA GLU A 36 9.97 1.34 6.76
C GLU A 36 9.03 1.53 5.58
N PHE A 37 7.76 1.19 5.74
CA PHE A 37 6.77 1.36 4.68
C PHE A 37 6.55 2.84 4.31
N VAL A 38 6.70 3.78 5.23
CA VAL A 38 6.68 5.22 4.91
C VAL A 38 7.81 5.58 3.94
N ARG A 39 9.03 5.06 4.15
CA ARG A 39 10.15 5.27 3.23
C ARG A 39 9.86 4.68 1.84
N ASP A 40 9.38 3.45 1.79
CA ASP A 40 9.03 2.78 0.53
C ASP A 40 7.91 3.52 -0.21
N TRP A 41 6.94 4.04 0.54
CA TRP A 41 5.85 4.83 -0.04
C TRP A 41 6.31 6.18 -0.59
N GLN A 42 7.32 6.82 0.05
CA GLN A 42 7.96 8.03 -0.47
C GLN A 42 8.71 7.75 -1.78
N ILE A 43 9.46 6.64 -1.85
CA ILE A 43 10.15 6.21 -3.07
C ILE A 43 9.12 5.93 -4.18
N SER A 44 8.05 5.21 -3.85
CA SER A 44 6.96 4.92 -4.78
C SER A 44 6.27 6.20 -5.28
N LYS A 45 6.06 7.21 -4.41
CA LYS A 45 5.56 8.54 -4.80
C LYS A 45 6.47 9.15 -5.85
N GLN A 46 7.75 9.31 -5.52
CA GLN A 46 8.71 9.96 -6.41
C GLN A 46 8.73 9.28 -7.78
N PHE A 47 8.92 7.98 -7.82
CA PHE A 47 9.01 7.24 -9.08
C PHE A 47 7.70 7.31 -9.89
N THR A 48 6.53 7.21 -9.24
CA THR A 48 5.24 7.30 -9.94
C THR A 48 5.00 8.71 -10.49
N MET A 49 5.39 9.75 -9.75
CA MET A 49 5.31 11.15 -10.23
C MET A 49 6.24 11.39 -11.43
N GLU A 50 7.48 10.87 -11.40
CA GLU A 50 8.41 10.98 -12.51
C GLU A 50 7.85 10.31 -13.78
N VAL A 51 7.29 9.12 -13.68
CA VAL A 51 6.63 8.42 -14.78
C VAL A 51 5.46 9.24 -15.32
N ALA A 52 4.60 9.78 -14.46
CA ALA A 52 3.48 10.59 -14.87
C ALA A 52 3.94 11.91 -15.55
N GLN A 53 4.96 12.57 -15.03
CA GLN A 53 5.52 13.80 -15.59
C GLN A 53 6.17 13.61 -16.96
N ALA A 54 6.77 12.44 -17.20
CA ALA A 54 7.47 12.13 -18.45
C ALA A 54 6.55 12.13 -19.69
N MET A 55 5.27 11.83 -19.54
CA MET A 55 4.32 11.85 -20.65
C MET A 55 3.95 13.30 -21.03
N PRO A 56 4.13 13.73 -22.30
CA PRO A 56 3.62 15.01 -22.79
C PRO A 56 2.08 15.11 -22.65
N ALA A 57 1.59 16.34 -22.44
CA ALA A 57 0.18 16.58 -22.16
C ALA A 57 -0.73 16.06 -23.29
N GLU A 58 -0.31 16.24 -24.55
CA GLU A 58 -1.06 15.78 -25.74
C GLU A 58 -1.25 14.27 -25.79
N PHE A 59 -0.45 13.49 -25.05
CA PHE A 59 -0.57 12.03 -25.03
C PHE A 59 -1.28 11.49 -23.78
N TYR A 60 -1.84 12.33 -22.92
CA TYR A 60 -2.58 11.86 -21.75
C TYR A 60 -3.88 11.11 -22.13
N THR A 61 -4.41 11.35 -23.32
CA THR A 61 -5.57 10.58 -23.86
C THR A 61 -5.17 9.33 -24.62
N PHE A 62 -3.85 9.06 -24.78
CA PHE A 62 -3.38 7.90 -25.52
C PHE A 62 -3.75 6.59 -24.80
N LYS A 63 -4.23 5.63 -25.58
CA LYS A 63 -4.55 4.25 -25.17
C LYS A 63 -3.64 3.29 -25.93
N ALA A 64 -3.12 2.25 -25.27
CA ALA A 64 -2.35 1.21 -25.94
C ALA A 64 -3.24 0.35 -26.84
N THR A 65 -4.46 0.03 -26.37
CA THR A 65 -5.54 -0.59 -27.12
C THR A 65 -6.86 0.11 -26.81
N PRO A 66 -7.92 -0.03 -27.63
CA PRO A 66 -9.21 0.62 -27.39
C PRO A 66 -9.85 0.26 -26.03
N GLU A 67 -9.60 -0.95 -25.55
CA GLU A 67 -10.18 -1.50 -24.31
C GLU A 67 -9.46 -1.03 -23.05
N GLU A 68 -8.21 -0.58 -23.21
CA GLU A 68 -7.39 -0.16 -22.08
C GLU A 68 -7.75 1.27 -21.62
N MET A 69 -7.42 1.57 -20.38
CA MET A 69 -7.43 2.93 -19.85
C MET A 69 -6.42 3.79 -20.61
N SER A 70 -6.77 5.06 -20.88
CA SER A 70 -5.76 6.02 -21.35
C SER A 70 -4.68 6.27 -20.30
N PHE A 71 -3.57 6.89 -20.70
CA PHE A 71 -2.49 7.23 -19.76
C PHE A 71 -3.02 8.07 -18.59
N GLY A 72 -3.77 9.12 -18.84
CA GLY A 72 -4.36 9.95 -17.79
C GLY A 72 -5.36 9.20 -16.91
N GLU A 73 -6.17 8.30 -17.50
CA GLU A 73 -7.06 7.41 -16.74
C GLU A 73 -6.30 6.49 -15.81
N GLN A 74 -5.14 5.93 -16.22
CA GLN A 74 -4.26 5.13 -15.36
C GLN A 74 -3.77 5.94 -14.16
N ILE A 75 -3.31 7.17 -14.38
CA ILE A 75 -2.80 8.05 -13.33
C ILE A 75 -3.89 8.41 -12.31
N VAL A 76 -5.08 8.81 -12.79
CA VAL A 76 -6.22 9.13 -11.92
C VAL A 76 -6.73 7.90 -11.19
N HIS A 77 -6.67 6.72 -11.82
CA HIS A 77 -7.03 5.45 -11.20
C HIS A 77 -6.09 5.09 -10.03
N ILE A 78 -4.78 5.27 -10.17
CA ILE A 78 -3.82 5.12 -9.06
C ILE A 78 -4.23 6.02 -7.90
N ALA A 79 -4.45 7.31 -8.18
CA ALA A 79 -4.81 8.28 -7.16
C ALA A 79 -6.11 7.90 -6.43
N GLY A 80 -7.13 7.53 -7.20
CA GLY A 80 -8.42 7.09 -6.66
C GLY A 80 -8.31 5.85 -5.78
N ALA A 81 -7.55 4.87 -6.24
CA ALA A 81 -7.35 3.61 -5.53
C ALA A 81 -6.61 3.81 -4.19
N ASN A 82 -5.59 4.68 -4.16
CA ASN A 82 -4.86 5.02 -2.95
C ASN A 82 -5.79 5.64 -1.90
N VAL A 83 -6.54 6.67 -2.29
CA VAL A 83 -7.46 7.36 -1.37
C VAL A 83 -8.56 6.42 -0.89
N PHE A 84 -9.21 5.69 -1.79
CA PHE A 84 -10.31 4.79 -1.43
C PHE A 84 -9.89 3.74 -0.40
N ARG A 85 -8.79 3.01 -0.67
CA ARG A 85 -8.33 1.94 0.22
C ARG A 85 -7.88 2.48 1.57
N PHE A 86 -7.12 3.57 1.55
CA PHE A 86 -6.54 4.09 2.78
C PHE A 86 -7.59 4.75 3.68
N LYS A 87 -8.55 5.47 3.10
CA LYS A 87 -9.75 5.95 3.81
C LYS A 87 -10.53 4.80 4.43
N GLN A 88 -10.68 3.68 3.72
CA GLN A 88 -11.39 2.52 4.24
C GLN A 88 -10.70 1.90 5.46
N ILE A 89 -9.35 1.84 5.45
CA ILE A 89 -8.57 1.31 6.58
C ILE A 89 -8.67 2.23 7.79
N THR A 90 -8.54 3.53 7.59
CA THR A 90 -8.33 4.49 8.67
C THR A 90 -9.59 5.21 9.11
N GLY A 91 -10.59 5.34 8.23
CA GLY A 91 -11.77 6.19 8.44
C GLY A 91 -11.49 7.70 8.30
N ILE A 92 -10.22 8.09 8.09
CA ILE A 92 -9.81 9.50 7.98
C ILE A 92 -10.15 10.00 6.57
N GLN A 93 -10.84 11.14 6.48
CA GLN A 93 -11.17 11.76 5.19
C GLN A 93 -9.93 12.44 4.59
N PRO A 94 -9.73 12.39 3.24
CA PRO A 94 -8.71 13.21 2.61
C PRO A 94 -9.06 14.71 2.75
N PRO A 95 -8.05 15.61 2.80
CA PRO A 95 -8.26 17.06 2.93
C PRO A 95 -8.62 17.72 1.57
N PHE A 96 -9.15 16.99 0.64
CA PHE A 96 -9.59 17.42 -0.69
C PHE A 96 -10.82 16.63 -1.13
N GLU A 97 -11.56 17.16 -2.11
CA GLU A 97 -12.71 16.45 -2.67
C GLU A 97 -12.29 15.18 -3.38
N PHE A 98 -12.93 14.09 -3.01
CA PHE A 98 -12.70 12.78 -3.60
C PHE A 98 -14.03 12.01 -3.71
N ASP A 99 -14.41 11.69 -4.94
CA ASP A 99 -15.53 10.81 -5.25
C ASP A 99 -15.02 9.63 -6.10
N PRO A 100 -15.00 8.39 -5.57
CA PRO A 100 -14.52 7.24 -6.32
C PRO A 100 -15.41 6.90 -7.54
N GLY A 101 -16.67 7.34 -7.53
CA GLY A 101 -17.62 7.17 -8.65
C GLY A 101 -17.47 8.21 -9.75
N LYS A 102 -16.69 9.27 -9.53
CA LYS A 102 -16.47 10.38 -10.46
C LYS A 102 -14.98 10.70 -10.60
N PRO A 103 -14.21 9.94 -11.36
CA PRO A 103 -12.78 10.15 -11.50
C PRO A 103 -12.40 11.55 -12.03
N GLY A 104 -13.33 12.23 -12.73
CA GLY A 104 -13.16 13.57 -13.23
C GLY A 104 -12.15 13.68 -14.40
N PRO A 105 -11.65 14.91 -14.71
CA PRO A 105 -10.72 15.12 -15.80
C PRO A 105 -9.44 14.32 -15.67
N THR A 106 -8.89 13.91 -16.81
CA THR A 106 -7.68 13.07 -16.95
C THR A 106 -6.58 13.79 -17.74
N ASP A 107 -6.68 15.12 -17.87
CA ASP A 107 -5.61 15.95 -18.40
C ASP A 107 -4.36 15.89 -17.48
N LYS A 108 -3.21 16.29 -18.03
CA LYS A 108 -1.93 16.17 -17.32
C LYS A 108 -1.91 16.92 -16.00
N GLU A 109 -2.36 18.17 -15.99
CA GLU A 109 -2.30 19.03 -14.79
C GLU A 109 -3.17 18.47 -13.67
N THR A 110 -4.42 18.17 -13.97
CA THR A 110 -5.38 17.57 -13.02
C THR A 110 -4.91 16.21 -12.52
N SER A 111 -4.40 15.37 -13.41
CA SER A 111 -3.92 14.02 -13.07
C SER A 111 -2.72 14.07 -12.12
N LEU A 112 -1.72 14.90 -12.41
CA LEU A 112 -0.55 15.10 -11.55
C LEU A 112 -0.93 15.62 -10.17
N LYS A 113 -1.78 16.63 -10.11
CA LYS A 113 -2.28 17.18 -8.84
C LYS A 113 -2.98 16.11 -7.98
N ARG A 114 -3.87 15.34 -8.58
CA ARG A 114 -4.59 14.26 -7.89
C ARG A 114 -3.66 13.15 -7.42
N LEU A 115 -2.71 12.77 -8.26
CA LEU A 115 -1.72 11.75 -7.93
C LEU A 115 -0.91 12.19 -6.70
N GLU A 116 -0.35 13.40 -6.71
CA GLU A 116 0.42 13.95 -5.62
C GLU A 116 -0.40 14.02 -4.33
N GLN A 117 -1.61 14.58 -4.38
CA GLN A 117 -2.51 14.67 -3.24
C GLN A 117 -2.82 13.31 -2.63
N SER A 118 -2.99 12.27 -3.47
CA SER A 118 -3.28 10.91 -3.00
C SER A 118 -2.12 10.30 -2.23
N PHE A 119 -0.89 10.49 -2.69
CA PHE A 119 0.31 10.03 -2.01
C PHE A 119 0.53 10.79 -0.69
N ASP A 120 0.36 12.10 -0.69
CA ASP A 120 0.53 12.94 0.49
C ASP A 120 -0.51 12.63 1.57
N TYR A 121 -1.74 12.35 1.16
CA TYR A 121 -2.77 11.88 2.08
C TYR A 121 -2.33 10.60 2.81
N VAL A 122 -1.81 9.61 2.07
CA VAL A 122 -1.31 8.38 2.70
C VAL A 122 -0.12 8.67 3.61
N LEU A 123 0.88 9.45 3.16
CA LEU A 123 2.06 9.81 3.95
C LEU A 123 1.71 10.52 5.26
N ASN A 124 0.71 11.40 5.23
CA ASN A 124 0.29 12.18 6.41
C ASN A 124 -0.51 11.34 7.43
N VAL A 125 -1.17 10.28 6.98
CA VAL A 125 -2.05 9.47 7.82
C VAL A 125 -1.39 8.16 8.25
N LEU A 126 -0.54 7.57 7.41
CA LEU A 126 0.11 6.28 7.64
C LEU A 126 0.83 6.18 9.01
N PRO A 127 1.57 7.21 9.50
CA PRO A 127 2.20 7.16 10.83
C PRO A 127 1.20 7.08 11.99
N LYS A 128 -0.08 7.34 11.74
CA LYS A 128 -1.16 7.34 12.75
C LYS A 128 -1.97 6.04 12.73
N VAL A 129 -1.65 5.12 11.84
CA VAL A 129 -2.36 3.83 11.72
C VAL A 129 -2.08 2.98 12.95
N THR A 130 -3.15 2.49 13.58
CA THR A 130 -3.05 1.67 14.79
C THR A 130 -2.94 0.18 14.47
N SER A 131 -2.41 -0.59 15.43
CA SER A 131 -2.37 -2.05 15.33
C SER A 131 -3.75 -2.66 15.16
N GLU A 132 -4.79 -2.07 15.76
CA GLU A 132 -6.17 -2.51 15.60
C GLU A 132 -6.65 -2.32 14.15
N GLN A 133 -6.37 -1.17 13.54
CA GLN A 133 -6.69 -0.91 12.12
C GLN A 133 -5.95 -1.88 11.20
N LEU A 134 -4.71 -2.22 11.49
CA LEU A 134 -3.93 -3.19 10.71
C LEU A 134 -4.47 -4.62 10.82
N GLN A 135 -5.09 -4.98 11.93
CA GLN A 135 -5.65 -6.33 12.16
C GLN A 135 -7.12 -6.47 11.77
N ARG A 136 -7.85 -5.37 11.65
CA ARG A 136 -9.24 -5.37 11.22
C ARG A 136 -9.37 -5.98 9.83
N THR A 137 -10.39 -6.80 9.62
CA THR A 137 -10.70 -7.44 8.33
C THR A 137 -11.90 -6.79 7.65
N TRP A 138 -11.91 -6.86 6.32
CA TRP A 138 -13.01 -6.42 5.47
C TRP A 138 -13.49 -7.58 4.60
N ASN A 139 -14.79 -7.63 4.33
CA ASN A 139 -15.33 -8.56 3.34
C ASN A 139 -15.39 -7.85 1.98
N ILE A 140 -14.55 -8.29 1.03
CA ILE A 140 -14.44 -7.73 -0.33
C ILE A 140 -14.61 -8.87 -1.34
N PRO A 141 -15.85 -9.31 -1.64
CA PRO A 141 -16.11 -10.44 -2.53
C PRO A 141 -15.54 -10.28 -3.95
N SER A 142 -15.38 -9.03 -4.42
CA SER A 142 -14.77 -8.73 -5.73
C SER A 142 -13.28 -9.07 -5.83
N TRP A 143 -12.60 -9.25 -4.72
CA TRP A 143 -11.21 -9.72 -4.70
C TRP A 143 -11.15 -11.23 -4.84
N LYS A 144 -10.90 -11.72 -6.06
CA LYS A 144 -10.95 -13.15 -6.39
C LYS A 144 -9.95 -14.02 -5.61
N GLY A 145 -8.79 -13.48 -5.20
CA GLY A 145 -7.76 -14.23 -4.49
C GLY A 145 -7.91 -14.21 -2.96
N ARG A 146 -8.22 -13.05 -2.38
CA ARG A 146 -8.30 -12.85 -0.92
C ARG A 146 -9.51 -12.00 -0.58
N THR A 147 -10.63 -12.66 -0.36
CA THR A 147 -11.94 -11.99 -0.13
C THR A 147 -12.07 -11.36 1.27
N GLN A 148 -11.20 -11.71 2.21
CA GLN A 148 -11.19 -11.17 3.57
C GLN A 148 -9.79 -10.65 3.95
N PRO A 149 -9.30 -9.56 3.30
CA PRO A 149 -8.04 -8.96 3.66
C PRO A 149 -8.12 -8.26 5.03
N ASP A 150 -7.02 -8.29 5.77
CA ASP A 150 -6.79 -7.39 6.90
C ASP A 150 -6.19 -6.05 6.43
N GLY A 151 -6.03 -5.08 7.35
CA GLY A 151 -5.48 -3.76 7.00
C GLY A 151 -4.09 -3.82 6.40
N ARG A 152 -3.25 -4.75 6.84
CA ARG A 152 -1.89 -4.98 6.28
C ARG A 152 -1.97 -5.44 4.83
N ALA A 153 -2.85 -6.41 4.56
CA ALA A 153 -3.06 -6.89 3.19
C ALA A 153 -3.63 -5.81 2.28
N MET A 154 -4.48 -4.92 2.80
CA MET A 154 -5.02 -3.81 2.03
C MET A 154 -3.94 -2.76 1.71
N ILE A 155 -3.04 -2.45 2.66
CA ILE A 155 -1.90 -1.55 2.42
C ILE A 155 -0.94 -2.17 1.40
N MET A 156 -0.61 -3.45 1.53
CA MET A 156 0.23 -4.16 0.56
C MET A 156 -0.42 -4.19 -0.83
N ASN A 157 -1.73 -4.46 -0.91
CA ASN A 157 -2.45 -4.42 -2.18
C ASN A 157 -2.42 -3.02 -2.81
N MET A 158 -2.54 -1.96 -2.02
CA MET A 158 -2.43 -0.57 -2.50
C MET A 158 -1.05 -0.33 -3.14
N PHE A 159 0.02 -0.77 -2.49
CA PHE A 159 1.39 -0.64 -2.99
C PHE A 159 1.60 -1.40 -4.31
N VAL A 160 1.21 -2.68 -4.35
CA VAL A 160 1.28 -3.53 -5.54
C VAL A 160 0.42 -3.00 -6.67
N HIS A 161 -0.78 -2.50 -6.38
CA HIS A 161 -1.68 -1.91 -7.37
C HIS A 161 -1.09 -0.64 -7.99
N THR A 162 -0.45 0.21 -7.18
CA THR A 162 0.28 1.39 -7.69
C THR A 162 1.39 0.96 -8.63
N ALA A 163 2.21 -0.02 -8.26
CA ALA A 163 3.28 -0.54 -9.10
C ALA A 163 2.76 -1.16 -10.41
N HIS A 164 1.62 -1.90 -10.35
CA HIS A 164 0.97 -2.48 -11.53
C HIS A 164 0.58 -1.43 -12.56
N HIS A 165 -0.15 -0.38 -12.16
CA HIS A 165 -0.59 0.67 -13.07
C HIS A 165 0.56 1.58 -13.52
N ARG A 166 1.55 1.86 -12.65
CA ARG A 166 2.77 2.57 -13.03
C ARG A 166 3.52 1.83 -14.14
N ALA A 167 3.68 0.52 -14.03
CA ALA A 167 4.34 -0.28 -15.07
C ALA A 167 3.60 -0.23 -16.41
N GLN A 168 2.28 -0.18 -16.41
CA GLN A 168 1.49 0.06 -17.64
C GLN A 168 1.81 1.44 -18.23
N CYS A 169 1.87 2.48 -17.40
CA CYS A 169 2.27 3.82 -17.84
C CYS A 169 3.66 3.86 -18.45
N GLU A 170 4.62 3.11 -17.90
CA GLU A 170 5.96 2.99 -18.48
C GLU A 170 5.96 2.32 -19.86
N VAL A 171 5.08 1.34 -20.09
CA VAL A 171 4.86 0.76 -21.43
C VAL A 171 4.31 1.82 -22.39
N TYR A 172 3.34 2.65 -21.94
CA TYR A 172 2.76 3.71 -22.78
C TYR A 172 3.80 4.76 -23.16
N LEU A 173 4.72 5.13 -22.27
CA LEU A 173 5.87 5.99 -22.59
C LEU A 173 6.70 5.39 -23.72
N ARG A 174 7.06 4.10 -23.63
CA ARG A 174 7.83 3.40 -24.67
C ARG A 174 7.11 3.35 -26.02
N LEU A 175 5.78 3.15 -26.01
CA LEU A 175 4.96 3.18 -27.22
C LEU A 175 4.94 4.58 -27.88
N LYS A 176 5.24 5.64 -27.12
CA LYS A 176 5.41 7.01 -27.62
C LYS A 176 6.88 7.37 -27.91
N GLY A 177 7.79 6.41 -27.87
CA GLY A 177 9.23 6.65 -28.08
C GLY A 177 9.93 7.38 -26.93
N ILE A 178 9.28 7.45 -25.76
CA ILE A 178 9.82 8.12 -24.57
C ILE A 178 10.46 7.08 -23.66
N LYS A 179 11.74 7.28 -23.27
CA LYS A 179 12.39 6.44 -22.27
C LYS A 179 11.75 6.72 -20.90
N PRO A 180 11.16 5.74 -20.20
CA PRO A 180 10.71 5.92 -18.83
C PRO A 180 11.89 6.27 -17.90
N PRO A 181 11.63 6.90 -16.75
CA PRO A 181 12.60 6.99 -15.66
C PRO A 181 13.20 5.63 -15.33
N ASP A 182 14.44 5.62 -14.85
CA ASP A 182 15.07 4.37 -14.42
C ASP A 182 14.35 3.85 -13.15
N TYR A 183 14.24 2.52 -13.04
CA TYR A 183 13.61 1.89 -11.90
C TYR A 183 14.30 2.31 -10.59
N THR A 184 13.50 2.75 -9.62
CA THR A 184 13.97 3.18 -8.31
C THR A 184 13.15 2.47 -7.23
N PHE A 185 13.88 1.78 -6.33
CA PHE A 185 13.31 1.17 -5.11
C PHE A 185 14.38 1.05 -4.03
#